data_f22bd9e9b933a7fbf0ce384e7b03607e
#
_entry.id   f22bd9e9b933a7fbf0ce384e7b03607e
#
_cell.length_a   1.000
_cell.length_b   1.000
_cell.length_c   1.000
_cell.angle_alpha   90.00
_cell.angle_beta   90.00
_cell.angle_gamma   90.00
#
_symmetry.space_group_name_H-M   'P 1'
#
loop_
_entity.id
_entity.type
_entity.pdbx_description
1 polymer ?
#
loop_
_entity_poly.entity_id
_entity_poly.type
_entity_poly.pdbx_seq_one_letter_code
_entity_poly.pdbx_strand_id
1 'polypeptide(L)'
;MKVIFVIQGEGRGHLTQALALKQMLLHEGHEVVKVLVGKSKNRVIPEFFQNKIGTPIEVFDSPNFLPSKDNRKFNLLRSLAYNTLLVPSYLSSIHLIRKNIQECGADIIINFYEVLCGITCSLFRFGIPEVCIGHQYLFLHPSFQMPGKYPVPESLLKFFTRITCMGATAKLALSIRDYEDEPVHGIKVV
;
A
#
# COMPACT_ATOMS: atom_id res chain seq x y z
N MET A 1 -14.16 -0.33 -16.27
CA MET A 1 -14.05 0.41 -14.99
C MET A 1 -12.82 1.31 -15.03
N LYS A 2 -12.89 2.45 -14.37
CA LYS A 2 -11.75 3.35 -14.12
C LYS A 2 -11.15 3.05 -12.76
N VAL A 3 -9.84 2.94 -12.69
CA VAL A 3 -9.13 2.48 -11.49
C VAL A 3 -8.11 3.53 -11.06
N ILE A 4 -8.03 3.83 -9.77
CA ILE A 4 -6.93 4.60 -9.19
C ILE A 4 -6.01 3.65 -8.41
N PHE A 5 -4.71 3.74 -8.64
CA PHE A 5 -3.69 3.03 -7.89
C PHE A 5 -3.08 3.93 -6.82
N VAL A 6 -2.98 3.43 -5.60
CA VAL A 6 -2.21 4.05 -4.51
C VAL A 6 -1.16 3.05 -4.06
N ILE A 7 0.12 3.39 -4.19
CA ILE A 7 1.21 2.42 -4.14
C ILE A 7 2.25 2.85 -3.10
N GLN A 8 2.66 1.93 -2.23
CA GLN A 8 3.81 2.11 -1.36
C GLN A 8 5.11 2.02 -2.19
N GLY A 9 5.83 3.13 -2.29
CA GLY A 9 6.98 3.31 -3.19
C GLY A 9 8.36 3.00 -2.60
N GLU A 10 8.44 2.51 -1.34
CA GLU A 10 9.72 2.21 -0.70
C GLU A 10 10.43 0.99 -1.30
N GLY A 11 9.67 0.00 -1.74
CA GLY A 11 10.17 -1.22 -2.37
C GLY A 11 9.84 -1.31 -3.86
N ARG A 12 10.58 -2.14 -4.59
CA ARG A 12 10.28 -2.42 -6.00
C ARG A 12 9.08 -3.37 -6.17
N GLY A 13 8.77 -4.19 -5.15
CA GLY A 13 7.75 -5.24 -5.23
C GLY A 13 6.37 -4.69 -5.57
N HIS A 14 5.88 -3.71 -4.80
CA HIS A 14 4.56 -3.12 -5.05
C HIS A 14 4.46 -2.37 -6.38
N LEU A 15 5.54 -1.72 -6.79
CA LEU A 15 5.62 -1.07 -8.10
C LEU A 15 5.51 -2.10 -9.25
N THR A 16 6.18 -3.24 -9.12
CA THR A 16 6.11 -4.34 -10.11
C THR A 16 4.73 -4.99 -10.13
N GLN A 17 4.12 -5.22 -8.95
CA GLN A 17 2.75 -5.72 -8.83
C GLN A 17 1.76 -4.79 -9.52
N ALA A 18 1.90 -3.48 -9.33
CA ALA A 18 1.05 -2.48 -9.97
C ALA A 18 1.18 -2.48 -11.50
N LEU A 19 2.40 -2.65 -12.04
CA LEU A 19 2.60 -2.79 -13.48
C LEU A 19 1.92 -4.04 -14.03
N ALA A 20 2.08 -5.19 -13.36
CA ALA A 20 1.46 -6.45 -13.78
C ALA A 20 -0.06 -6.34 -13.75
N LEU A 21 -0.63 -5.84 -12.65
CA LEU A 21 -2.08 -5.67 -12.53
C LEU A 21 -2.63 -4.68 -13.58
N LYS A 22 -1.90 -3.59 -13.86
CA LYS A 22 -2.32 -2.65 -14.91
C LYS A 22 -2.44 -3.34 -16.27
N GLN A 23 -1.47 -4.20 -16.63
CA GLN A 23 -1.53 -4.93 -17.90
C GLN A 23 -2.74 -5.86 -17.95
N MET A 24 -3.03 -6.57 -16.86
CA MET A 24 -4.23 -7.43 -16.78
C MET A 24 -5.51 -6.61 -16.92
N LEU A 25 -5.62 -5.49 -16.20
CA LEU A 25 -6.79 -4.61 -16.28
C LEU A 25 -7.01 -4.03 -17.68
N LEU A 26 -5.94 -3.63 -18.37
CA LEU A 26 -6.03 -3.15 -19.75
C LEU A 26 -6.49 -4.24 -20.71
N HIS A 27 -6.03 -5.48 -20.54
CA HIS A 27 -6.48 -6.63 -21.35
C HIS A 27 -7.99 -6.88 -21.18
N GLU A 28 -8.52 -6.67 -19.98
CA GLU A 28 -9.93 -6.81 -19.65
C GLU A 28 -10.77 -5.54 -19.96
N GLY A 29 -10.20 -4.57 -20.66
CA GLY A 29 -10.90 -3.34 -21.06
C GLY A 29 -11.12 -2.34 -19.94
N HIS A 30 -10.30 -2.38 -18.89
CA HIS A 30 -10.32 -1.44 -17.78
C HIS A 30 -9.21 -0.40 -17.92
N GLU A 31 -9.37 0.76 -17.30
CA GLU A 31 -8.43 1.88 -17.40
C GLU A 31 -7.88 2.25 -16.03
N VAL A 32 -6.55 2.40 -15.91
CA VAL A 32 -5.91 3.01 -14.75
C VAL A 32 -5.75 4.51 -15.03
N VAL A 33 -6.61 5.31 -14.44
CA VAL A 33 -6.72 6.76 -14.72
C VAL A 33 -5.75 7.61 -13.91
N LYS A 34 -5.31 7.14 -12.76
CA LYS A 34 -4.39 7.87 -11.87
C LYS A 34 -3.52 6.90 -11.07
N VAL A 35 -2.28 7.29 -10.82
CA VAL A 35 -1.33 6.56 -9.97
C VAL A 35 -0.78 7.52 -8.92
N LEU A 36 -0.97 7.18 -7.66
CA LEU A 36 -0.39 7.89 -6.52
C LEU A 36 0.70 7.01 -5.91
N VAL A 37 1.87 7.58 -5.62
CA VAL A 37 2.99 6.84 -5.03
C VAL A 37 3.45 7.50 -3.74
N GLY A 38 3.23 6.82 -2.62
CA GLY A 38 3.73 7.22 -1.30
C GLY A 38 5.19 6.81 -1.13
N LYS A 39 6.04 7.74 -0.75
CA LYS A 39 7.47 7.46 -0.51
C LYS A 39 8.06 8.36 0.57
N SER A 40 9.17 7.94 1.17
CA SER A 40 9.99 8.83 2.00
C SER A 40 10.71 9.88 1.15
N LYS A 41 11.09 11.01 1.78
CA LYS A 41 11.69 12.17 1.08
C LYS A 41 12.88 11.82 0.20
N ASN A 42 13.75 10.93 0.67
CA ASN A 42 15.00 10.56 -0.01
C ASN A 42 14.84 9.41 -1.03
N ARG A 43 13.65 8.84 -1.14
CA ARG A 43 13.40 7.74 -2.07
C ARG A 43 13.13 8.27 -3.48
N VAL A 44 13.79 7.69 -4.46
CA VAL A 44 13.55 7.96 -5.89
C VAL A 44 12.71 6.83 -6.47
N ILE A 45 11.67 7.18 -7.21
CA ILE A 45 10.86 6.20 -7.95
C ILE A 45 11.71 5.66 -9.10
N PRO A 46 11.88 4.34 -9.23
CA PRO A 46 12.68 3.76 -10.29
C PRO A 46 12.20 4.13 -11.69
N GLU A 47 13.14 4.43 -12.59
CA GLU A 47 12.84 4.83 -13.98
C GLU A 47 12.02 3.77 -14.73
N PHE A 48 12.29 2.47 -14.48
CA PHE A 48 11.54 1.41 -15.13
C PHE A 48 10.03 1.50 -14.86
N PHE A 49 9.66 1.97 -13.66
CA PHE A 49 8.25 2.15 -13.30
C PHE A 49 7.67 3.36 -14.00
N GLN A 50 8.37 4.50 -13.94
CA GLN A 50 7.93 5.74 -14.59
C GLN A 50 7.72 5.55 -16.09
N ASN A 51 8.65 4.86 -16.75
CA ASN A 51 8.61 4.63 -18.19
C ASN A 51 7.53 3.63 -18.63
N LYS A 52 7.19 2.65 -17.76
CA LYS A 52 6.25 1.57 -18.12
C LYS A 52 4.82 1.81 -17.69
N ILE A 53 4.60 2.63 -16.66
CA ILE A 53 3.24 2.78 -16.11
C ILE A 53 2.31 3.52 -17.07
N GLY A 54 2.80 4.46 -17.89
CA GLY A 54 2.02 5.14 -18.93
C GLY A 54 0.72 5.79 -18.42
N THR A 55 0.66 6.16 -17.15
CA THR A 55 -0.45 6.85 -16.46
C THR A 55 0.13 7.97 -15.63
N PRO A 56 -0.52 9.13 -15.51
CA PRO A 56 -0.02 10.24 -14.69
C PRO A 56 0.26 9.81 -13.26
N ILE A 57 1.52 10.04 -12.83
CA ILE A 57 1.97 9.73 -11.46
C ILE A 57 1.96 11.01 -10.64
N GLU A 58 1.42 10.94 -9.43
CA GLU A 58 1.59 11.97 -8.42
C GLU A 58 2.22 11.35 -7.16
N VAL A 59 3.18 12.06 -6.58
CA VAL A 59 3.99 11.55 -5.46
C VAL A 59 3.64 12.30 -4.19
N PHE A 60 3.61 11.58 -3.07
CA PHE A 60 3.37 12.16 -1.76
C PHE A 60 4.31 11.57 -0.69
N ASP A 61 4.47 12.29 0.41
CA ASP A 61 5.26 11.83 1.56
C ASP A 61 4.49 10.76 2.33
N SER A 62 5.13 9.62 2.58
CA SER A 62 4.55 8.49 3.33
C SER A 62 5.47 8.02 4.45
N PRO A 63 4.90 7.51 5.57
CA PRO A 63 5.66 6.94 6.66
C PRO A 63 6.53 5.76 6.23
N ASN A 64 7.74 5.68 6.79
CA ASN A 64 8.65 4.58 6.53
C ASN A 64 9.40 4.13 7.79
N PHE A 65 9.78 2.85 7.81
CA PHE A 65 10.69 2.31 8.82
C PHE A 65 12.14 2.59 8.42
N LEU A 66 12.87 3.32 9.26
CA LEU A 66 14.27 3.63 9.00
C LEU A 66 15.15 2.44 9.32
N PRO A 67 16.11 2.09 8.45
CA PRO A 67 17.07 1.05 8.73
C PRO A 67 17.99 1.45 9.91
N SER A 68 18.49 0.46 10.65
CA SER A 68 19.56 0.63 11.61
C SER A 68 20.87 0.98 10.88
N LYS A 69 21.88 1.48 11.61
CA LYS A 69 23.21 1.79 11.05
C LYS A 69 23.83 0.60 10.28
N ASP A 70 23.52 -0.62 10.70
CA ASP A 70 24.06 -1.84 10.08
C ASP A 70 23.18 -2.40 8.94
N ASN A 71 22.12 -1.71 8.54
CA ASN A 71 21.13 -2.12 7.53
C ASN A 71 20.49 -3.51 7.76
N ARG A 72 20.74 -4.15 8.91
CA ARG A 72 20.23 -5.51 9.24
C ARG A 72 18.98 -5.51 10.10
N LYS A 73 18.65 -4.37 10.74
CA LYS A 73 17.49 -4.22 11.63
C LYS A 73 16.84 -2.87 11.41
N PHE A 74 15.60 -2.71 11.84
CA PHE A 74 14.93 -1.41 11.89
C PHE A 74 15.20 -0.73 13.24
N ASN A 75 15.46 0.57 13.22
CA ASN A 75 15.55 1.36 14.44
C ASN A 75 14.18 1.99 14.74
N LEU A 76 13.41 1.33 15.60
CA LEU A 76 12.04 1.73 15.92
C LEU A 76 11.95 3.12 16.55
N LEU A 77 12.84 3.45 17.50
CA LEU A 77 12.83 4.77 18.16
C LEU A 77 13.15 5.88 17.15
N ARG A 78 14.17 5.66 16.32
CA ARG A 78 14.52 6.62 15.27
C ARG A 78 13.43 6.77 14.23
N SER A 79 12.78 5.66 13.86
CA SER A 79 11.63 5.66 12.93
C SER A 79 10.45 6.42 13.53
N LEU A 80 10.17 6.22 14.81
CA LEU A 80 9.09 6.93 15.52
C LEU A 80 9.36 8.43 15.55
N ALA A 81 10.54 8.85 16.01
CA ALA A 81 10.91 10.26 16.05
C ALA A 81 10.87 10.93 14.66
N TYR A 82 11.41 10.25 13.64
CA TYR A 82 11.38 10.72 12.26
C TYR A 82 9.94 10.90 11.75
N ASN A 83 9.10 9.88 11.91
CA ASN A 83 7.72 9.94 11.43
C ASN A 83 6.87 10.96 12.20
N THR A 84 7.13 11.16 13.51
CA THR A 84 6.44 12.19 14.31
C THR A 84 6.73 13.60 13.79
N LEU A 85 7.98 13.90 13.42
CA LEU A 85 8.34 15.20 12.84
C LEU A 85 7.71 15.45 11.47
N LEU A 86 7.30 14.40 10.74
CA LEU A 86 6.70 14.47 9.42
C LEU A 86 5.16 14.44 9.43
N VAL A 87 4.52 14.39 10.60
CA VAL A 87 3.06 14.38 10.71
C VAL A 87 2.38 15.49 9.90
N PRO A 88 2.85 16.76 9.90
CA PRO A 88 2.23 17.80 9.07
C PRO A 88 2.28 17.47 7.57
N SER A 89 3.38 16.87 7.08
CA SER A 89 3.51 16.42 5.68
C SER A 89 2.53 15.28 5.37
N TYR A 90 2.33 14.35 6.32
CA TYR A 90 1.37 13.26 6.16
C TYR A 90 -0.08 13.74 6.12
N LEU A 91 -0.44 14.78 6.87
CA LEU A 91 -1.76 15.41 6.76
C LEU A 91 -1.98 16.02 5.38
N SER A 92 -0.96 16.67 4.82
CA SER A 92 -1.01 17.18 3.44
C SER A 92 -1.13 16.03 2.43
N SER A 93 -0.45 14.92 2.65
CA SER A 93 -0.54 13.70 1.82
C SER A 93 -1.94 13.07 1.87
N ILE A 94 -2.57 13.00 3.05
CA ILE A 94 -3.96 12.54 3.22
C ILE A 94 -4.91 13.43 2.41
N HIS A 95 -4.72 14.75 2.47
CA HIS A 95 -5.53 15.69 1.69
C HIS A 95 -5.34 15.49 0.18
N LEU A 96 -4.09 15.28 -0.27
CA LEU A 96 -3.75 15.00 -1.67
C LEU A 96 -4.41 13.70 -2.15
N ILE A 97 -4.31 12.61 -1.37
CA ILE A 97 -4.94 11.32 -1.72
C ILE A 97 -6.45 11.51 -1.82
N ARG A 98 -7.08 12.15 -0.82
CA ARG A 98 -8.52 12.44 -0.81
C ARG A 98 -8.94 13.20 -2.07
N LYS A 99 -8.26 14.30 -2.38
CA LYS A 99 -8.55 15.15 -3.54
C LYS A 99 -8.49 14.32 -4.84
N ASN A 100 -7.40 13.56 -5.04
CA ASN A 100 -7.24 12.75 -6.25
C ASN A 100 -8.34 11.69 -6.39
N ILE A 101 -8.71 10.98 -5.31
CA ILE A 101 -9.79 10.00 -5.33
C ILE A 101 -11.12 10.65 -5.74
N GLN A 102 -11.42 11.85 -5.23
CA GLN A 102 -12.66 12.56 -5.55
C GLN A 102 -12.71 13.11 -6.97
N GLU A 103 -11.56 13.51 -7.54
CA GLU A 103 -11.49 14.22 -8.81
C GLU A 103 -11.18 13.33 -10.01
N CYS A 104 -10.56 12.15 -9.81
CA CYS A 104 -10.11 11.31 -10.94
C CYS A 104 -11.24 10.50 -11.62
N GLY A 105 -12.43 10.46 -11.03
CA GLY A 105 -13.56 9.71 -11.57
C GLY A 105 -13.36 8.20 -11.60
N ALA A 106 -12.58 7.66 -10.65
CA ALA A 106 -12.37 6.23 -10.52
C ALA A 106 -13.59 5.53 -9.92
N ASP A 107 -13.83 4.29 -10.36
CA ASP A 107 -14.86 3.40 -9.84
C ASP A 107 -14.37 2.54 -8.66
N ILE A 108 -13.04 2.40 -8.53
CA ILE A 108 -12.39 1.54 -7.54
C ILE A 108 -11.00 2.06 -7.18
N ILE A 109 -10.62 1.91 -5.90
CA ILE A 109 -9.30 2.20 -5.37
C ILE A 109 -8.55 0.88 -5.20
N ILE A 110 -7.35 0.77 -5.80
CA ILE A 110 -6.43 -0.34 -5.53
C ILE A 110 -5.27 0.17 -4.70
N ASN A 111 -5.18 -0.34 -3.48
CA ASN A 111 -4.16 0.03 -2.50
C ASN A 111 -3.08 -1.07 -2.43
N PHE A 112 -1.88 -0.75 -2.91
CA PHE A 112 -0.69 -1.62 -2.81
C PHE A 112 0.06 -1.33 -1.50
N TYR A 113 -0.53 -1.71 -0.38
CA TYR A 113 0.06 -1.63 0.96
C TYR A 113 0.43 -0.20 1.42
N GLU A 114 -0.26 0.82 0.93
CA GLU A 114 0.02 2.22 1.29
C GLU A 114 -0.81 2.64 2.52
N VAL A 115 -0.11 2.98 3.59
CA VAL A 115 -0.74 3.22 4.91
C VAL A 115 -1.61 4.47 4.94
N LEU A 116 -1.20 5.56 4.27
CA LEU A 116 -2.00 6.78 4.24
C LEU A 116 -3.26 6.63 3.38
N CYS A 117 -3.25 5.70 2.40
CA CYS A 117 -4.45 5.31 1.66
C CYS A 117 -5.47 4.66 2.60
N GLY A 118 -5.07 3.63 3.36
CA GLY A 118 -5.96 2.96 4.32
C GLY A 118 -6.53 3.93 5.36
N ILE A 119 -5.70 4.84 5.89
CA ILE A 119 -6.16 5.91 6.80
C ILE A 119 -7.16 6.83 6.09
N THR A 120 -6.86 7.28 4.88
CA THR A 120 -7.72 8.19 4.11
C THR A 120 -9.07 7.55 3.82
N CYS A 121 -9.09 6.29 3.37
CA CYS A 121 -10.34 5.57 3.09
C CYS A 121 -11.17 5.28 4.35
N SER A 122 -10.51 5.12 5.49
CA SER A 122 -11.20 4.98 6.78
C SER A 122 -11.82 6.29 7.27
N LEU A 123 -11.14 7.42 7.08
CA LEU A 123 -11.62 8.74 7.51
C LEU A 123 -12.68 9.34 6.59
N PHE A 124 -12.54 9.09 5.28
CA PHE A 124 -13.39 9.68 4.25
C PHE A 124 -14.04 8.55 3.44
N ARG A 125 -15.35 8.39 3.59
CA ARG A 125 -16.12 7.40 2.81
C ARG A 125 -16.36 7.92 1.40
N PHE A 126 -15.70 7.34 0.40
CA PHE A 126 -15.78 7.80 -1.00
C PHE A 126 -16.94 7.23 -1.80
N GLY A 127 -17.66 6.24 -1.29
CA GLY A 127 -18.74 5.56 -2.02
C GLY A 127 -18.25 4.59 -3.10
N ILE A 128 -16.94 4.45 -3.28
CA ILE A 128 -16.29 3.47 -4.16
C ILE A 128 -15.48 2.48 -3.32
N PRO A 129 -15.37 1.21 -3.73
CA PRO A 129 -14.64 0.19 -2.96
C PRO A 129 -13.13 0.44 -2.97
N GLU A 130 -12.47 0.12 -1.84
CA GLU A 130 -11.03 -0.02 -1.72
C GLU A 130 -10.67 -1.50 -1.69
N VAL A 131 -9.80 -1.94 -2.60
CA VAL A 131 -9.21 -3.28 -2.60
C VAL A 131 -7.73 -3.18 -2.30
N CYS A 132 -7.30 -3.82 -1.24
CA CYS A 132 -5.92 -3.88 -0.81
C CYS A 132 -5.21 -5.10 -1.40
N ILE A 133 -4.03 -4.92 -2.01
CA ILE A 133 -3.27 -6.01 -2.64
C ILE A 133 -1.85 -6.04 -2.08
N GLY A 134 -1.40 -7.22 -1.64
CA GLY A 134 -0.02 -7.42 -1.19
C GLY A 134 0.17 -8.72 -0.42
N HIS A 135 1.38 -9.27 -0.46
CA HIS A 135 1.72 -10.49 0.29
C HIS A 135 1.71 -10.26 1.82
N GLN A 136 1.87 -9.02 2.28
CA GLN A 136 1.86 -8.69 3.70
C GLN A 136 0.48 -8.91 4.37
N TYR A 137 -0.60 -8.97 3.58
CA TYR A 137 -1.93 -9.27 4.14
C TYR A 137 -2.02 -10.70 4.68
N LEU A 138 -1.11 -11.60 4.28
CA LEU A 138 -0.93 -12.91 4.92
C LEU A 138 -0.57 -12.81 6.41
N PHE A 139 0.05 -11.72 6.88
CA PHE A 139 0.35 -11.53 8.31
C PHE A 139 -0.92 -11.50 9.17
N LEU A 140 -2.06 -11.22 8.59
CA LEU A 140 -3.36 -11.23 9.26
C LEU A 140 -4.06 -12.59 9.18
N HIS A 141 -3.58 -13.50 8.33
CA HIS A 141 -4.15 -14.83 8.15
C HIS A 141 -3.79 -15.73 9.35
N PRO A 142 -4.75 -16.42 9.99
CA PRO A 142 -4.49 -17.20 11.20
C PRO A 142 -3.53 -18.38 11.00
N SER A 143 -3.53 -18.98 9.81
CA SER A 143 -2.62 -20.10 9.48
C SER A 143 -1.23 -19.65 9.05
N PHE A 144 -0.99 -18.34 8.92
CA PHE A 144 0.32 -17.85 8.53
C PHE A 144 1.28 -17.82 9.72
N GLN A 145 2.40 -18.50 9.56
CA GLN A 145 3.47 -18.51 10.56
C GLN A 145 4.64 -17.66 10.06
N MET A 146 5.07 -16.72 10.90
CA MET A 146 6.23 -15.88 10.57
C MET A 146 7.50 -16.72 10.52
N PRO A 147 8.31 -16.62 9.45
CA PRO A 147 9.56 -17.39 9.37
C PRO A 147 10.59 -16.85 10.36
N GLY A 148 10.96 -17.68 11.35
CA GLY A 148 12.11 -17.46 12.24
C GLY A 148 12.07 -16.18 13.09
N LYS A 149 13.26 -15.66 13.43
CA LYS A 149 13.40 -14.39 14.19
C LYS A 149 13.29 -13.20 13.24
N TYR A 150 12.14 -12.57 13.22
CA TYR A 150 11.94 -11.34 12.47
C TYR A 150 12.54 -10.14 13.26
N PRO A 151 13.16 -9.16 12.57
CA PRO A 151 13.76 -8.01 13.23
C PRO A 151 12.75 -7.03 13.85
N VAL A 152 11.46 -7.19 13.51
CA VAL A 152 10.34 -6.40 14.02
C VAL A 152 9.37 -7.35 14.73
N PRO A 153 8.82 -6.97 15.89
CA PRO A 153 7.80 -7.77 16.58
C PRO A 153 6.60 -8.06 15.67
N GLU A 154 6.13 -9.31 15.69
CA GLU A 154 4.98 -9.73 14.88
C GLU A 154 3.72 -8.88 15.14
N SER A 155 3.48 -8.53 16.40
CA SER A 155 2.37 -7.66 16.79
C SER A 155 2.41 -6.29 16.11
N LEU A 156 3.60 -5.71 15.96
CA LEU A 156 3.78 -4.42 15.30
C LEU A 156 3.55 -4.53 13.79
N LEU A 157 4.02 -5.61 13.16
CA LEU A 157 3.75 -5.88 11.74
C LEU A 157 2.26 -6.08 11.47
N LYS A 158 1.59 -6.88 12.29
CA LYS A 158 0.13 -7.07 12.22
C LYS A 158 -0.63 -5.77 12.43
N PHE A 159 -0.22 -4.97 13.43
CA PHE A 159 -0.82 -3.66 13.68
C PHE A 159 -0.67 -2.72 12.48
N PHE A 160 0.55 -2.59 11.94
CA PHE A 160 0.80 -1.78 10.75
C PHE A 160 -0.02 -2.27 9.54
N THR A 161 -0.05 -3.58 9.31
CA THR A 161 -0.84 -4.17 8.22
C THR A 161 -2.34 -3.86 8.37
N ARG A 162 -2.89 -3.89 9.61
CA ARG A 162 -4.29 -3.51 9.85
C ARG A 162 -4.55 -2.05 9.47
N ILE A 163 -3.62 -1.14 9.78
CA ILE A 163 -3.77 0.27 9.41
C ILE A 163 -3.77 0.46 7.88
N THR A 164 -2.93 -0.27 7.15
CA THR A 164 -2.89 -0.16 5.68
C THR A 164 -4.20 -0.56 4.99
N CYS A 165 -5.08 -1.29 5.66
CA CYS A 165 -6.34 -1.77 5.10
C CYS A 165 -7.58 -1.40 5.95
N MET A 166 -7.50 -0.33 6.74
CA MET A 166 -8.61 0.09 7.63
C MET A 166 -9.91 0.42 6.89
N GLY A 167 -9.81 0.98 5.68
CA GLY A 167 -10.96 1.34 4.83
C GLY A 167 -11.36 0.25 3.83
N ALA A 168 -10.62 -0.85 3.76
CA ALA A 168 -10.72 -1.81 2.67
C ALA A 168 -12.03 -2.60 2.67
N THR A 169 -12.63 -2.69 1.48
CA THR A 169 -13.76 -3.58 1.20
C THR A 169 -13.30 -5.04 1.05
N ALA A 170 -12.10 -5.24 0.48
CA ALA A 170 -11.50 -6.55 0.29
C ALA A 170 -9.97 -6.49 0.41
N LYS A 171 -9.35 -7.60 0.80
CA LYS A 171 -7.90 -7.77 0.91
C LYS A 171 -7.48 -8.99 0.09
N LEU A 172 -6.65 -8.77 -0.92
CA LEU A 172 -6.06 -9.82 -1.75
C LEU A 172 -4.64 -10.10 -1.25
N ALA A 173 -4.47 -11.21 -0.58
CA ALA A 173 -3.18 -11.66 -0.07
C ALA A 173 -2.47 -12.49 -1.15
N LEU A 174 -1.38 -11.96 -1.71
CA LEU A 174 -0.58 -12.68 -2.71
C LEU A 174 0.23 -13.77 -2.03
N SER A 175 0.10 -15.02 -2.49
CA SER A 175 0.83 -16.16 -1.94
C SER A 175 1.34 -17.10 -3.03
N ILE A 176 2.53 -17.67 -2.79
CA ILE A 176 3.07 -18.80 -3.57
C ILE A 176 2.74 -20.16 -2.92
N ARG A 177 2.14 -20.15 -1.73
CA ARG A 177 1.67 -21.33 -1.02
C ARG A 177 0.15 -21.30 -1.01
N ASP A 178 -0.45 -22.46 -1.04
CA ASP A 178 -1.90 -22.61 -0.92
C ASP A 178 -2.32 -22.29 0.52
N TYR A 179 -3.19 -21.29 0.65
CA TYR A 179 -3.95 -20.98 1.84
C TYR A 179 -5.41 -20.86 1.43
N GLU A 180 -6.30 -21.28 2.32
CA GLU A 180 -7.73 -21.04 2.14
C GLU A 180 -8.06 -19.55 2.31
N ASP A 181 -9.16 -19.10 1.71
CA ASP A 181 -9.67 -17.75 1.96
C ASP A 181 -10.07 -17.60 3.43
N GLU A 182 -9.80 -16.43 4.00
CA GLU A 182 -10.12 -16.13 5.40
C GLU A 182 -11.26 -15.10 5.47
N PRO A 183 -12.54 -15.56 5.58
CA PRO A 183 -13.70 -14.69 5.48
C PRO A 183 -13.89 -13.76 6.71
N VAL A 184 -13.44 -14.16 7.91
CA VAL A 184 -13.63 -13.35 9.14
C VAL A 184 -12.88 -12.02 9.03
N HIS A 185 -11.69 -12.01 8.44
CA HIS A 185 -10.91 -10.80 8.21
C HIS A 185 -11.07 -10.26 6.78
N GLY A 186 -11.87 -10.91 5.95
CA GLY A 186 -12.09 -10.54 4.55
C GLY A 186 -10.84 -10.66 3.69
N ILE A 187 -10.02 -11.69 3.93
CA ILE A 187 -8.79 -11.97 3.19
C ILE A 187 -9.09 -13.03 2.14
N LYS A 188 -8.86 -12.68 0.88
CA LYS A 188 -8.86 -13.62 -0.24
C LYS A 188 -7.42 -13.90 -0.64
N VAL A 189 -7.04 -15.18 -0.72
CA VAL A 189 -5.68 -15.58 -1.12
C VAL A 189 -5.65 -15.82 -2.62
N VAL A 190 -4.62 -15.26 -3.28
CA VAL A 190 -4.46 -15.31 -4.74
C VAL A 190 -3.01 -15.53 -5.12
#